data_d57c71e08bb0bb1f3e6f5c8669dd954c
#
_entry.id   d57c71e08bb0bb1f3e6f5c8669dd954c
#
_cell.length_a   1.000
_cell.length_b   1.000
_cell.length_c   1.000
_cell.angle_alpha   90.00
_cell.angle_beta   90.00
_cell.angle_gamma   90.00
#
_symmetry.space_group_name_H-M   'P 1'
#
loop_
_entity.id
_entity.type
_entity.pdbx_description
1 polymer ?
#
loop_
_entity_poly.entity_id
_entity_poly.type
_entity_poly.pdbx_seq_one_letter_code
_entity_poly.pdbx_strand_id
1 'polypeptide(L)'
;NAIGAQSMDAGNKHWTRLNNAVLIFDMNHPLLLRFIDEFVLTFDGNRWGHNGPYLVSRVVKRLGKKPCFNFTILPPIAFYPADWKKIGGLFRKPKTRSESKWVEAKLLQLNGESYGVHLWNKESRRLKIEEGSVMERLISNHCVTCKNL
;
A
#
# COMPACT_ATOMS: atom_id res chain seq x y z
N ASN A 1 15.59 2.39 4.92
CA ASN A 1 15.10 1.03 4.71
C ASN A 1 13.71 0.88 5.31
N ALA A 2 12.70 0.56 4.50
CA ALA A 2 11.32 0.48 4.95
C ALA A 2 10.48 -0.53 4.15
N ILE A 3 9.45 -1.06 4.82
CA ILE A 3 8.42 -1.93 4.22
C ILE A 3 7.05 -1.41 4.65
N GLY A 4 6.09 -1.35 3.74
CA GLY A 4 4.72 -1.00 4.08
C GLY A 4 3.96 -2.18 4.71
N ALA A 5 3.33 -1.97 5.86
CA ALA A 5 2.33 -2.89 6.37
C ALA A 5 1.03 -2.75 5.55
N GLN A 6 0.53 -3.87 5.04
CA GLN A 6 -0.78 -3.91 4.39
C GLN A 6 -1.92 -3.83 5.40
N SER A 7 -1.73 -4.47 6.55
CA SER A 7 -2.72 -4.49 7.62
C SER A 7 -2.03 -4.54 9.00
N MET A 8 -2.72 -3.96 9.98
CA MET A 8 -2.32 -3.94 11.38
C MET A 8 -3.49 -4.32 12.27
N ASP A 9 -3.19 -4.88 13.41
CA ASP A 9 -4.16 -5.12 14.46
C ASP A 9 -4.58 -3.79 15.11
N ALA A 10 -5.87 -3.59 15.30
CA ALA A 10 -6.42 -2.34 15.80
C ALA A 10 -6.10 -2.07 17.28
N GLY A 11 -5.98 -3.13 18.09
CA GLY A 11 -5.76 -3.03 19.52
C GLY A 11 -4.31 -2.76 19.89
N ASN A 12 -3.39 -3.61 19.40
CA ASN A 12 -1.99 -3.58 19.79
C ASN A 12 -1.06 -2.87 18.78
N LYS A 13 -1.62 -2.41 17.66
CA LYS A 13 -0.86 -1.72 16.59
C LYS A 13 0.26 -2.58 15.95
N HIS A 14 0.26 -3.89 16.17
CA HIS A 14 1.18 -4.79 15.49
C HIS A 14 0.74 -5.05 14.05
N TRP A 15 1.70 -5.13 13.14
CA TRP A 15 1.38 -5.51 11.77
C TRP A 15 0.95 -6.98 11.70
N THR A 16 -0.06 -7.24 10.91
CA THR A 16 -0.58 -8.59 10.66
C THR A 16 -0.17 -9.10 9.29
N ARG A 17 0.07 -8.19 8.33
CA ARG A 17 0.55 -8.52 7.00
C ARG A 17 1.41 -7.38 6.45
N LEU A 18 2.57 -7.72 5.89
CA LEU A 18 3.39 -6.84 5.06
C LEU A 18 3.05 -7.05 3.58
N ASN A 19 3.47 -6.11 2.73
CA ASN A 19 3.27 -6.22 1.30
C ASN A 19 4.57 -5.90 0.57
N ASN A 20 4.80 -6.59 -0.54
CA ASN A 20 5.98 -6.44 -1.38
C ASN A 20 5.80 -5.40 -2.51
N ALA A 21 4.66 -4.73 -2.60
CA ALA A 21 4.44 -3.71 -3.63
C ALA A 21 5.33 -2.47 -3.41
N VAL A 22 5.70 -2.19 -2.17
CA VAL A 22 6.65 -1.11 -1.83
C VAL A 22 7.71 -1.66 -0.88
N LEU A 23 8.93 -1.75 -1.38
CA LEU A 23 10.14 -2.11 -0.65
C LEU A 23 11.18 -1.01 -0.88
N ILE A 24 11.57 -0.32 0.17
CA ILE A 24 12.55 0.78 0.12
C ILE A 24 13.78 0.33 0.88
N PHE A 25 14.86 0.05 0.17
CA PHE A 25 16.10 -0.46 0.75
C PHE A 25 17.33 0.11 0.06
N ASP A 26 18.39 0.28 0.83
CA ASP A 26 19.71 0.52 0.28
C ASP A 26 20.15 -0.66 -0.59
N MET A 27 21.02 -0.38 -1.55
CA MET A 27 21.62 -1.41 -2.37
C MET A 27 22.35 -2.45 -1.49
N ASN A 28 22.18 -3.72 -1.80
CA ASN A 28 22.77 -4.83 -1.05
C ASN A 28 22.29 -5.00 0.41
N HIS A 29 21.16 -4.42 0.77
CA HIS A 29 20.62 -4.62 2.11
C HIS A 29 20.37 -6.11 2.40
N PRO A 30 20.87 -6.67 3.52
CA PRO A 30 20.90 -8.12 3.76
C PRO A 30 19.49 -8.76 3.81
N LEU A 31 18.46 -8.00 4.13
CA LEU A 31 17.08 -8.50 4.12
C LEU A 31 16.59 -8.86 2.71
N LEU A 32 17.05 -8.15 1.68
CA LEU A 32 16.69 -8.46 0.28
C LEU A 32 17.18 -9.85 -0.12
N LEU A 33 18.41 -10.21 0.28
CA LEU A 33 18.93 -11.56 0.05
C LEU A 33 18.04 -12.61 0.74
N ARG A 34 17.59 -12.37 1.96
CA ARG A 34 16.67 -13.29 2.66
C ARG A 34 15.32 -13.47 1.97
N PHE A 35 14.83 -12.42 1.31
CA PHE A 35 13.62 -12.56 0.47
C PHE A 35 13.89 -13.42 -0.78
N ILE A 36 15.05 -13.26 -1.41
CA ILE A 36 15.46 -14.07 -2.57
C ILE A 36 15.62 -15.53 -2.15
N ASP A 37 16.36 -15.81 -1.08
CA ASP A 37 16.55 -17.17 -0.54
C ASP A 37 15.20 -17.86 -0.27
N GLU A 38 14.30 -17.15 0.42
CA GLU A 38 12.95 -17.66 0.73
C GLU A 38 12.15 -17.92 -0.55
N PHE A 39 12.25 -17.02 -1.54
CA PHE A 39 11.55 -17.20 -2.81
C PHE A 39 12.02 -18.46 -3.53
N VAL A 40 13.33 -18.65 -3.64
CA VAL A 40 13.90 -19.84 -4.30
C VAL A 40 13.50 -21.13 -3.60
N LEU A 41 13.55 -21.14 -2.27
CA LEU A 41 13.27 -22.34 -1.47
C LEU A 41 11.79 -22.70 -1.39
N THR A 42 10.90 -21.72 -1.49
CA THR A 42 9.47 -21.93 -1.20
C THR A 42 8.53 -21.53 -2.32
N PHE A 43 9.03 -21.33 -3.53
CA PHE A 43 8.20 -20.91 -4.67
C PHE A 43 7.03 -21.85 -4.90
N ASP A 44 5.84 -21.29 -4.97
CA ASP A 44 4.61 -21.99 -5.31
C ASP A 44 3.74 -21.09 -6.21
N GLY A 45 3.71 -21.39 -7.50
CA GLY A 45 2.93 -20.66 -8.50
C GLY A 45 1.42 -20.83 -8.38
N ASN A 46 0.94 -21.85 -7.64
CA ASN A 46 -0.47 -22.17 -7.50
C ASN A 46 -1.13 -21.42 -6.31
N ARG A 47 -0.34 -20.81 -5.42
CA ARG A 47 -0.84 -20.14 -4.23
C ARG A 47 -0.75 -18.64 -4.36
N TRP A 48 -1.91 -17.99 -4.48
CA TRP A 48 -1.99 -16.54 -4.59
C TRP A 48 -1.34 -15.83 -3.39
N GLY A 49 -0.50 -14.83 -3.68
CA GLY A 49 0.19 -14.03 -2.66
C GLY A 49 1.32 -14.74 -1.93
N HIS A 50 1.52 -16.05 -2.14
CA HIS A 50 2.53 -16.85 -1.45
C HIS A 50 3.95 -16.34 -1.68
N ASN A 51 4.27 -16.05 -2.93
CA ASN A 51 5.59 -15.58 -3.37
C ASN A 51 5.80 -14.06 -3.20
N GLY A 52 4.82 -13.35 -2.68
CA GLY A 52 4.83 -11.89 -2.49
C GLY A 52 4.52 -11.48 -1.05
N PRO A 53 3.33 -10.96 -0.75
CA PRO A 53 2.99 -10.45 0.57
C PRO A 53 3.20 -11.46 1.71
N TYR A 54 2.87 -12.74 1.48
CA TYR A 54 3.08 -13.77 2.49
C TYR A 54 4.55 -14.13 2.66
N LEU A 55 5.35 -14.11 1.58
CA LEU A 55 6.79 -14.34 1.65
C LEU A 55 7.46 -13.28 2.52
N VAL A 56 7.24 -12.00 2.21
CA VAL A 56 7.81 -10.88 2.98
C VAL A 56 7.41 -10.98 4.45
N SER A 57 6.13 -11.25 4.71
CA SER A 57 5.61 -11.41 6.08
C SER A 57 6.28 -12.57 6.83
N ARG A 58 6.44 -13.74 6.18
CA ARG A 58 7.10 -14.93 6.78
C ARG A 58 8.54 -14.63 7.15
N VAL A 59 9.29 -14.06 6.22
CA VAL A 59 10.72 -13.76 6.43
C VAL A 59 10.89 -12.78 7.57
N VAL A 60 10.18 -11.65 7.55
CA VAL A 60 10.28 -10.63 8.59
C VAL A 60 9.87 -11.18 9.95
N LYS A 61 8.79 -11.98 10.02
CA LYS A 61 8.34 -12.62 11.27
C LYS A 61 9.39 -13.58 11.84
N ARG A 62 10.03 -14.38 10.97
CA ARG A 62 11.08 -15.35 11.38
C ARG A 62 12.36 -14.67 11.85
N LEU A 63 12.77 -13.60 11.17
CA LEU A 63 14.00 -12.89 11.51
C LEU A 63 13.86 -12.02 12.76
N GLY A 64 12.67 -11.52 13.05
CA GLY A 64 12.42 -10.60 14.14
C GLY A 64 13.21 -9.29 14.03
N LYS A 65 13.36 -8.59 15.15
CA LYS A 65 14.10 -7.31 15.22
C LYS A 65 15.60 -7.57 15.48
N LYS A 66 16.33 -8.12 14.50
CA LYS A 66 17.77 -8.28 14.60
C LYS A 66 18.49 -7.02 14.13
N PRO A 67 19.50 -6.51 14.82
CA PRO A 67 20.20 -5.27 14.46
C PRO A 67 20.79 -5.26 13.05
N CYS A 68 21.21 -6.42 12.52
CA CYS A 68 21.74 -6.53 11.16
C CYS A 68 20.71 -6.31 10.05
N PHE A 69 19.41 -6.27 10.38
CA PHE A 69 18.32 -5.99 9.46
C PHE A 69 17.62 -4.68 9.85
N ASN A 70 18.37 -3.58 9.88
CA ASN A 70 17.82 -2.27 10.28
C ASN A 70 16.83 -1.75 9.22
N PHE A 71 15.54 -1.79 9.51
CA PHE A 71 14.46 -1.26 8.67
C PHE A 71 13.24 -0.87 9.52
N THR A 72 12.40 -0.02 8.95
CA THR A 72 11.15 0.44 9.56
C THR A 72 9.95 -0.23 8.88
N ILE A 73 8.95 -0.60 9.66
CA ILE A 73 7.65 -1.00 9.13
C ILE A 73 6.72 0.21 9.19
N LEU A 74 6.34 0.71 8.02
CA LEU A 74 5.45 1.84 7.90
C LEU A 74 3.98 1.39 8.03
N PRO A 75 3.12 2.21 8.64
CA PRO A 75 1.71 1.87 8.84
C PRO A 75 0.96 1.76 7.50
N PRO A 76 -0.22 1.11 7.47
CA PRO A 76 -0.99 0.94 6.23
C PRO A 76 -1.30 2.25 5.51
N ILE A 77 -1.54 3.32 6.23
CA ILE A 77 -1.83 4.62 5.64
C ILE A 77 -0.72 5.12 4.72
N ALA A 78 0.53 4.71 4.94
CA ALA A 78 1.67 5.15 4.14
C ALA A 78 1.56 4.77 2.65
N PHE A 79 1.01 3.57 2.33
CA PHE A 79 0.90 3.07 0.96
C PHE A 79 -0.41 2.33 0.64
N TYR A 80 -1.14 1.89 1.67
CA TYR A 80 -2.37 1.10 1.56
C TYR A 80 -3.55 1.79 2.27
N PRO A 81 -3.84 3.08 1.96
CA PRO A 81 -4.84 3.89 2.66
C PRO A 81 -6.28 3.41 2.43
N ALA A 82 -6.49 2.54 1.48
CA ALA A 82 -7.73 1.82 1.24
C ALA A 82 -7.46 0.33 1.06
N ASP A 83 -8.26 -0.47 1.67
CA ASP A 83 -8.23 -1.92 1.50
C ASP A 83 -8.82 -2.30 0.12
N TRP A 84 -8.46 -3.48 -0.40
CA TRP A 84 -8.88 -3.95 -1.72
C TRP A 84 -10.40 -4.00 -1.89
N LYS A 85 -11.19 -4.26 -0.84
CA LYS A 85 -12.66 -4.25 -0.89
C LYS A 85 -13.24 -2.83 -0.98
N LYS A 86 -12.51 -1.84 -0.50
CA LYS A 86 -12.96 -0.44 -0.40
C LYS A 86 -12.35 0.48 -1.45
N ILE A 87 -11.41 -0.02 -2.25
CA ILE A 87 -10.69 0.79 -3.24
C ILE A 87 -11.64 1.51 -4.22
N GLY A 88 -12.74 0.86 -4.61
CA GLY A 88 -13.73 1.45 -5.51
C GLY A 88 -14.36 2.76 -5.00
N GLY A 89 -14.39 2.97 -3.70
CA GLY A 89 -14.88 4.21 -3.13
C GLY A 89 -14.05 5.44 -3.48
N LEU A 90 -12.75 5.26 -3.77
CA LEU A 90 -11.88 6.37 -4.18
C LEU A 90 -12.17 6.86 -5.61
N PHE A 91 -12.83 6.06 -6.45
CA PHE A 91 -13.07 6.33 -7.87
C PHE A 91 -14.44 6.94 -8.15
N ARG A 92 -15.35 6.91 -7.17
CA ARG A 92 -16.75 7.32 -7.34
C ARG A 92 -16.97 8.80 -7.06
N LYS A 93 -17.80 9.43 -7.88
CA LYS A 93 -18.32 10.78 -7.67
C LYS A 93 -19.16 10.83 -6.38
N PRO A 94 -18.94 11.81 -5.50
CA PRO A 94 -19.80 12.00 -4.35
C PRO A 94 -21.21 12.46 -4.79
N LYS A 95 -22.26 11.81 -4.29
CA LYS A 95 -23.65 12.08 -4.64
C LYS A 95 -24.38 12.88 -3.55
N THR A 96 -23.83 12.89 -2.36
CA THR A 96 -24.41 13.55 -1.19
C THR A 96 -23.42 14.49 -0.53
N ARG A 97 -23.91 15.41 0.29
CA ARG A 97 -23.07 16.30 1.11
C ARG A 97 -22.16 15.51 2.06
N SER A 98 -22.64 14.39 2.60
CA SER A 98 -21.83 13.52 3.46
C SER A 98 -20.68 12.89 2.71
N GLU A 99 -20.92 12.37 1.48
CA GLU A 99 -19.88 11.81 0.64
C GLU A 99 -18.87 12.87 0.21
N SER A 100 -19.31 14.10 -0.08
CA SER A 100 -18.39 15.21 -0.39
C SER A 100 -17.47 15.51 0.80
N LYS A 101 -18.02 15.55 2.02
CA LYS A 101 -17.20 15.72 3.23
C LYS A 101 -16.21 14.57 3.43
N TRP A 102 -16.62 13.34 3.13
CA TRP A 102 -15.73 12.18 3.18
C TRP A 102 -14.58 12.29 2.15
N VAL A 103 -14.86 12.74 0.92
CA VAL A 103 -13.84 12.99 -0.11
C VAL A 103 -12.81 14.01 0.40
N GLU A 104 -13.26 15.15 0.95
CA GLU A 104 -12.37 16.18 1.51
C GLU A 104 -11.49 15.61 2.64
N ALA A 105 -12.09 14.94 3.61
CA ALA A 105 -11.37 14.34 4.72
C ALA A 105 -10.35 13.28 4.24
N LYS A 106 -10.74 12.50 3.22
CA LYS A 106 -9.85 11.47 2.64
C LYS A 106 -8.66 12.10 1.91
N LEU A 107 -8.88 13.17 1.15
CA LEU A 107 -7.79 13.91 0.49
C LEU A 107 -6.83 14.53 1.50
N LEU A 108 -7.35 15.14 2.56
CA LEU A 108 -6.53 15.69 3.63
C LEU A 108 -5.66 14.60 4.28
N GLN A 109 -6.25 13.44 4.57
CA GLN A 109 -5.53 12.29 5.12
C GLN A 109 -4.42 11.81 4.16
N LEU A 110 -4.73 11.64 2.89
CA LEU A 110 -3.75 11.17 1.89
C LEU A 110 -2.59 12.15 1.72
N ASN A 111 -2.87 13.44 1.68
CA ASN A 111 -1.84 14.47 1.53
C ASN A 111 -0.91 14.59 2.76
N GLY A 112 -1.41 14.28 3.96
CA GLY A 112 -0.64 14.39 5.19
C GLY A 112 0.11 13.12 5.61
N GLU A 113 -0.42 11.94 5.27
CA GLU A 113 0.03 10.68 5.87
C GLU A 113 0.50 9.62 4.86
N SER A 114 0.24 9.82 3.56
CA SER A 114 0.53 8.82 2.54
C SER A 114 1.64 9.25 1.60
N TYR A 115 2.58 8.36 1.33
CA TYR A 115 3.60 8.52 0.29
C TYR A 115 3.09 8.03 -1.08
N GLY A 116 2.05 7.21 -1.08
CA GLY A 116 1.46 6.66 -2.29
C GLY A 116 0.18 5.88 -1.99
N VAL A 117 -0.56 5.55 -3.04
CA VAL A 117 -1.82 4.81 -2.95
C VAL A 117 -1.74 3.52 -3.75
N HIS A 118 -1.76 2.39 -3.08
CA HIS A 118 -1.85 1.09 -3.75
C HIS A 118 -3.26 0.91 -4.33
N LEU A 119 -3.35 0.80 -5.65
CA LEU A 119 -4.62 0.79 -6.36
C LEU A 119 -5.29 -0.60 -6.45
N TRP A 120 -4.63 -1.66 -5.96
CA TRP A 120 -5.19 -3.03 -6.06
C TRP A 120 -5.63 -3.35 -7.49
N ASN A 121 -4.72 -3.30 -8.45
CA ASN A 121 -4.98 -3.32 -9.89
C ASN A 121 -6.05 -4.34 -10.34
N LYS A 122 -6.07 -5.54 -9.76
CA LYS A 122 -7.10 -6.56 -10.04
C LYS A 122 -8.52 -6.03 -9.83
N GLU A 123 -8.72 -5.21 -8.78
CA GLU A 123 -10.02 -4.68 -8.37
C GLU A 123 -10.34 -3.33 -9.04
N SER A 124 -9.32 -2.52 -9.33
CA SER A 124 -9.53 -1.14 -9.78
C SER A 124 -9.30 -0.89 -11.28
N ARG A 125 -8.59 -1.75 -12.00
CA ARG A 125 -8.19 -1.50 -13.41
C ARG A 125 -9.33 -1.24 -14.41
N ARG A 126 -10.56 -1.63 -14.04
CA ARG A 126 -11.75 -1.42 -14.86
C ARG A 126 -12.65 -0.31 -14.32
N LEU A 127 -12.28 0.29 -13.19
CA LEU A 127 -13.07 1.38 -12.62
C LEU A 127 -12.81 2.66 -13.38
N LYS A 128 -13.88 3.39 -13.66
CA LYS A 128 -13.82 4.73 -14.23
C LYS A 128 -13.51 5.72 -13.13
N ILE A 129 -12.59 6.64 -13.36
CA ILE A 129 -12.36 7.77 -12.47
C ILE A 129 -13.46 8.78 -12.74
N GLU A 130 -14.36 8.98 -11.77
CA GLU A 130 -15.47 9.89 -11.88
C GLU A 130 -15.07 11.30 -11.41
N GLU A 131 -15.63 12.32 -12.01
CA GLU A 131 -15.41 13.72 -11.67
C GLU A 131 -15.76 14.00 -10.19
N GLY A 132 -14.91 14.73 -9.49
CA GLY A 132 -15.05 15.03 -8.07
C GLY A 132 -14.72 13.87 -7.14
N SER A 133 -14.26 12.71 -7.66
CA SER A 133 -13.78 11.58 -6.87
C SER A 133 -12.44 11.89 -6.19
N VAL A 134 -12.08 11.10 -5.16
CA VAL A 134 -10.77 11.21 -4.52
C VAL A 134 -9.64 11.04 -5.53
N MET A 135 -9.76 10.04 -6.44
CA MET A 135 -8.71 9.76 -7.43
C MET A 135 -8.56 10.87 -8.47
N GLU A 136 -9.67 11.42 -8.97
CA GLU A 136 -9.63 12.54 -9.92
C GLU A 136 -8.92 13.74 -9.28
N ARG A 137 -9.33 14.13 -8.08
CA ARG A 137 -8.75 15.28 -7.37
C ARG A 137 -7.30 15.04 -6.95
N LEU A 138 -6.95 13.82 -6.54
CA LEU A 138 -5.56 13.49 -6.19
C LEU A 138 -4.64 13.61 -7.42
N ILE A 139 -5.06 13.08 -8.58
CA ILE A 139 -4.30 13.17 -9.82
C ILE A 139 -4.18 14.62 -10.27
N SER A 140 -5.28 15.38 -10.29
CA SER A 140 -5.29 16.77 -10.74
C SER A 140 -4.42 17.66 -9.86
N ASN A 141 -4.46 17.47 -8.54
CA ASN A 141 -3.69 18.26 -7.58
C ASN A 141 -2.16 18.01 -7.65
N HIS A 142 -1.75 16.83 -8.12
CA HIS A 142 -0.33 16.43 -8.20
C HIS A 142 0.18 16.29 -9.64
N CYS A 143 -0.56 16.75 -10.60
CA CYS A 143 -0.15 16.67 -12.00
C CYS A 143 0.96 17.68 -12.33
N VAL A 144 2.11 17.17 -12.73
CA VAL A 144 3.28 17.99 -13.09
C VAL A 144 3.21 18.51 -14.53
N THR A 145 2.50 17.80 -15.42
CA THR A 145 2.48 18.08 -16.86
C THR A 145 1.09 18.41 -17.41
N CYS A 146 0.07 18.43 -16.58
CA CYS A 146 -1.27 18.83 -17.00
C CYS A 146 -1.30 20.34 -17.27
N LYS A 147 -1.06 20.72 -18.50
CA LYS A 147 -1.44 22.04 -18.98
C LYS A 147 -2.97 22.05 -19.07
N ASN A 148 -3.57 23.01 -18.38
CA ASN A 148 -5.00 23.31 -18.35
C ASN A 148 -5.83 22.60 -19.44
N LEU A 149 -6.52 21.53 -19.06
CA LEU A 149 -7.61 20.96 -19.84
C LEU A 149 -8.88 21.77 -19.57
#